data_d7d7017759c5cabaa354740f9a9e7491
#
_entry.id   d7d7017759c5cabaa354740f9a9e7491
#
_cell.length_a   1.000
_cell.length_b   1.000
_cell.length_c   1.000
_cell.angle_alpha   90.00
_cell.angle_beta   90.00
_cell.angle_gamma   90.00
#
_symmetry.space_group_name_H-M   'P 1'
#
loop_
_entity.id
_entity.type
_entity.pdbx_description
1 polymer ?
#
loop_
_entity_poly.entity_id
_entity_poly.type
_entity_poly.pdbx_seq_one_letter_code
_entity_poly.pdbx_strand_id
1 'polypeptide(L)'
;MRSSAASDVYKRQPYFYGEMPLDMMLYADTMAGDDTTDNGKTPRKAMADIIGNENCVVVGRCGNNAFRHREDVISVFLTGNKEKRVELIEKKHNVSPKKAAKIVEDTDLRRRSYHNYYTGEEWGNAEYYDICIDVSKVGEDGALRLIEAYINETGVL
;
A
#
# COMPACT_ATOMS: atom_id res chain seq x y z
N MET A 1 13.74 -0.86 -18.91
CA MET A 1 12.40 -1.16 -18.33
C MET A 1 11.41 -0.09 -18.74
N ARG A 2 10.35 -0.44 -19.41
CA ARG A 2 9.32 0.55 -19.78
C ARG A 2 8.38 0.74 -18.60
N SER A 3 8.48 1.87 -17.92
CA SER A 3 7.64 2.35 -16.82
C SER A 3 6.16 2.63 -17.22
N SER A 4 5.74 2.29 -18.45
CA SER A 4 4.47 2.81 -18.97
C SER A 4 3.22 2.08 -18.46
N ALA A 5 3.28 0.77 -18.26
CA ALA A 5 2.10 -0.01 -17.88
C ALA A 5 1.68 0.22 -16.41
N ALA A 6 2.64 0.22 -15.48
CA ALA A 6 2.35 0.50 -14.08
C ALA A 6 1.85 1.94 -13.86
N SER A 7 2.39 2.92 -14.63
CA SER A 7 1.91 4.29 -14.57
C SER A 7 0.51 4.46 -15.15
N ASP A 8 0.12 3.64 -16.13
CA ASP A 8 -1.19 3.71 -16.77
C ASP A 8 -2.28 3.03 -15.93
N VAL A 9 -1.98 1.93 -15.26
CA VAL A 9 -2.90 1.33 -14.26
C VAL A 9 -3.09 2.28 -13.08
N TYR A 10 -2.03 2.92 -12.62
CA TYR A 10 -2.09 3.90 -11.56
C TYR A 10 -2.85 5.18 -11.96
N LYS A 11 -2.74 5.61 -13.21
CA LYS A 11 -3.45 6.80 -13.76
C LYS A 11 -4.92 6.53 -14.08
N ARG A 12 -5.32 5.31 -14.35
CA ARG A 12 -6.71 4.97 -14.70
C ARG A 12 -7.66 4.88 -13.51
N GLN A 13 -7.13 4.93 -12.28
CA GLN A 13 -7.98 4.94 -11.09
C GLN A 13 -8.00 6.33 -10.45
N PRO A 14 -9.07 7.11 -10.63
CA PRO A 14 -9.18 8.46 -10.05
C PRO A 14 -9.12 8.48 -8.51
N TYR A 15 -9.18 7.33 -7.87
CA TYR A 15 -9.16 7.17 -6.40
C TYR A 15 -7.76 6.92 -5.82
N PHE A 16 -6.70 6.88 -6.63
CA PHE A 16 -5.34 6.58 -6.18
C PHE A 16 -4.46 7.80 -5.92
N TYR A 17 -4.88 8.97 -6.35
CA TYR A 17 -4.12 10.17 -6.12
C TYR A 17 -4.45 10.77 -4.76
N GLY A 18 -3.45 10.67 -3.89
CA GLY A 18 -3.19 11.55 -2.76
C GLY A 18 -4.36 11.74 -1.81
N GLU A 19 -4.07 11.64 -0.54
CA GLU A 19 -4.78 12.34 0.54
C GLU A 19 -6.31 12.53 0.38
N MET A 20 -7.04 11.46 0.04
CA MET A 20 -8.47 11.52 0.26
C MET A 20 -8.74 11.61 1.76
N PRO A 21 -9.53 12.58 2.23
CA PRO A 21 -9.97 12.65 3.61
C PRO A 21 -10.59 11.31 4.05
N LEU A 22 -10.40 10.94 5.31
CA LEU A 22 -10.89 9.68 5.88
C LEU A 22 -12.39 9.49 5.64
N ASP A 23 -13.15 10.58 5.75
CA ASP A 23 -14.59 10.63 5.50
C ASP A 23 -14.95 10.30 4.05
N MET A 24 -14.17 10.75 3.07
CA MET A 24 -14.36 10.37 1.67
C MET A 24 -13.97 8.91 1.40
N MET A 25 -12.95 8.38 2.09
CA MET A 25 -12.60 6.96 1.99
C MET A 25 -13.69 6.06 2.58
N LEU A 26 -14.19 6.42 3.76
CA LEU A 26 -15.30 5.72 4.40
C LEU A 26 -16.61 5.86 3.60
N TYR A 27 -16.84 7.03 2.99
CA TYR A 27 -18.03 7.26 2.15
C TYR A 27 -17.96 6.47 0.84
N ALA A 28 -16.79 6.39 0.20
CA ALA A 28 -16.60 5.55 -0.97
C ALA A 28 -16.80 4.05 -0.66
N ASP A 29 -16.41 3.62 0.54
CA ASP A 29 -16.60 2.24 1.01
C ASP A 29 -18.06 1.94 1.38
N THR A 30 -18.78 2.88 2.01
CA THR A 30 -20.22 2.72 2.30
C THR A 30 -21.08 2.73 1.05
N MET A 31 -20.64 3.42 -0.01
CA MET A 31 -21.29 3.37 -1.33
C MET A 31 -20.92 2.14 -2.16
N ALA A 32 -19.84 1.43 -1.80
CA ALA A 32 -19.45 0.17 -2.43
C ALA A 32 -20.33 -1.04 -2.00
N GLY A 33 -21.27 -0.85 -1.09
CA GLY A 33 -22.22 -1.86 -0.64
C GLY A 33 -21.66 -2.79 0.44
N ASP A 34 -22.49 -3.07 1.41
CA ASP A 34 -22.28 -4.08 2.44
C ASP A 34 -22.00 -5.44 1.77
N ASP A 35 -20.79 -5.97 1.98
CA ASP A 35 -20.26 -7.19 1.35
C ASP A 35 -20.88 -8.49 1.90
N THR A 36 -22.06 -8.38 2.52
CA THR A 36 -22.82 -9.54 3.03
C THR A 36 -23.77 -10.15 2.00
N THR A 37 -23.90 -9.54 0.82
CA THR A 37 -24.68 -10.08 -0.29
C THR A 37 -23.78 -10.40 -1.48
N ASP A 38 -23.86 -11.58 -1.98
CA ASP A 38 -23.12 -12.30 -3.03
C ASP A 38 -22.96 -11.57 -4.40
N ASN A 39 -23.12 -10.25 -4.44
CA ASN A 39 -22.91 -9.36 -5.58
C ASN A 39 -21.79 -8.34 -5.35
N GLY A 40 -21.07 -8.41 -4.23
CA GLY A 40 -20.03 -7.48 -3.84
C GLY A 40 -18.74 -7.70 -4.62
N LYS A 41 -18.34 -6.73 -5.42
CA LYS A 41 -16.96 -6.62 -5.87
C LYS A 41 -16.13 -6.13 -4.68
N THR A 42 -15.61 -7.06 -3.87
CA THR A 42 -14.63 -6.68 -2.86
C THR A 42 -13.48 -5.92 -3.53
N PRO A 43 -12.81 -4.98 -2.86
CA PRO A 43 -11.61 -4.33 -3.38
C PRO A 43 -10.60 -5.34 -3.93
N ARG A 44 -10.54 -6.50 -3.33
CA ARG A 44 -9.78 -7.68 -3.72
C ARG A 44 -10.13 -8.21 -5.11
N LYS A 45 -11.42 -8.44 -5.39
CA LYS A 45 -11.89 -8.95 -6.68
C LYS A 45 -11.72 -7.90 -7.78
N ALA A 46 -12.02 -6.64 -7.47
CA ALA A 46 -11.82 -5.55 -8.41
C ALA A 46 -10.33 -5.37 -8.79
N MET A 47 -9.40 -5.55 -7.85
CA MET A 47 -7.96 -5.52 -8.15
C MET A 47 -7.54 -6.70 -9.01
N ALA A 48 -8.01 -7.90 -8.71
CA ALA A 48 -7.69 -9.09 -9.50
C ALA A 48 -8.16 -8.95 -10.95
N ASP A 49 -9.37 -8.40 -11.15
CA ASP A 49 -9.95 -8.16 -12.48
C ASP A 49 -9.15 -7.10 -13.28
N ILE A 50 -8.56 -6.09 -12.59
CA ILE A 50 -7.78 -5.03 -13.24
C ILE A 50 -6.38 -5.48 -13.60
N ILE A 51 -5.72 -6.23 -12.72
CA ILE A 51 -4.33 -6.64 -12.88
C ILE A 51 -4.19 -7.73 -13.95
N GLY A 52 -5.15 -8.65 -14.02
CA GLY A 52 -5.05 -9.76 -14.96
C GLY A 52 -3.74 -10.53 -14.82
N ASN A 53 -3.03 -10.71 -15.94
CA ASN A 53 -1.73 -11.40 -16.00
C ASN A 53 -0.56 -10.45 -16.34
N GLU A 54 -0.73 -9.14 -16.14
CA GLU A 54 0.33 -8.16 -16.44
C GLU A 54 1.26 -7.97 -15.25
N ASN A 55 2.55 -7.76 -15.51
CA ASN A 55 3.51 -7.37 -14.48
C ASN A 55 3.17 -5.97 -13.97
N CYS A 56 2.92 -5.85 -12.67
CA CYS A 56 2.52 -4.59 -12.07
C CYS A 56 3.04 -4.43 -10.63
N VAL A 57 3.06 -3.20 -10.15
CA VAL A 57 3.30 -2.88 -8.74
C VAL A 57 2.00 -2.38 -8.13
N VAL A 58 1.52 -3.08 -7.11
CA VAL A 58 0.32 -2.72 -6.36
C VAL A 58 0.71 -2.02 -5.06
N VAL A 59 0.22 -0.79 -4.87
CA VAL A 59 0.52 -0.02 -3.66
C VAL A 59 -0.71 0.07 -2.75
N GLY A 60 -0.62 -0.55 -1.58
CA GLY A 60 -1.68 -0.54 -0.58
C GLY A 60 -2.87 -1.44 -0.92
N ARG A 61 -4.09 -1.02 -0.52
CA ARG A 61 -5.37 -1.71 -0.79
C ARG A 61 -5.41 -3.19 -0.42
N CYS A 62 -4.68 -3.57 0.63
CA CYS A 62 -4.59 -4.97 1.08
C CYS A 62 -4.06 -5.92 0.00
N GLY A 63 -3.19 -5.44 -0.90
CA GLY A 63 -2.62 -6.24 -1.99
C GLY A 63 -1.93 -7.50 -1.49
N ASN A 64 -1.18 -7.42 -0.39
CA ASN A 64 -0.56 -8.57 0.26
C ASN A 64 -1.56 -9.68 0.63
N ASN A 65 -2.75 -9.30 1.10
CA ASN A 65 -3.82 -10.25 1.42
C ASN A 65 -4.55 -10.72 0.16
N ALA A 66 -4.81 -9.82 -0.79
CA ALA A 66 -5.55 -10.12 -2.02
C ALA A 66 -4.83 -11.17 -2.89
N PHE A 67 -3.51 -11.13 -2.92
CA PHE A 67 -2.68 -11.96 -3.80
C PHE A 67 -1.82 -13.00 -3.07
N ARG A 68 -2.03 -13.23 -1.77
CA ARG A 68 -1.21 -14.14 -0.94
C ARG A 68 -1.10 -15.58 -1.45
N HIS A 69 -2.03 -16.03 -2.27
CA HIS A 69 -2.05 -17.40 -2.79
C HIS A 69 -1.38 -17.51 -4.18
N ARG A 70 -0.83 -16.43 -4.69
CA ARG A 70 -0.11 -16.41 -5.95
C ARG A 70 1.39 -16.58 -5.70
N GLU A 71 2.01 -17.48 -6.40
CA GLU A 71 3.46 -17.76 -6.32
C GLU A 71 4.29 -16.73 -7.10
N ASP A 72 3.65 -15.96 -7.99
CA ASP A 72 4.26 -14.90 -8.81
C ASP A 72 4.11 -13.49 -8.19
N VAL A 73 3.91 -13.40 -6.89
CA VAL A 73 3.74 -12.13 -6.17
C VAL A 73 4.72 -12.05 -5.00
N ILE A 74 5.34 -10.89 -4.86
CA ILE A 74 6.16 -10.56 -3.68
C ILE A 74 5.46 -9.44 -2.92
N SER A 75 5.19 -9.70 -1.65
CA SER A 75 4.59 -8.74 -0.73
C SER A 75 5.66 -8.03 0.10
N VAL A 76 5.69 -6.70 -0.02
CA VAL A 76 6.71 -5.86 0.63
C VAL A 76 6.05 -4.90 1.62
N PHE A 77 6.54 -4.86 2.86
CA PHE A 77 6.17 -3.84 3.83
C PHE A 77 7.32 -2.86 4.04
N LEU A 78 7.06 -1.58 3.76
CA LEU A 78 8.01 -0.51 4.00
C LEU A 78 7.67 0.19 5.32
N THR A 79 8.60 0.18 6.25
CA THR A 79 8.50 0.88 7.52
C THR A 79 9.56 1.96 7.65
N GLY A 80 9.50 2.76 8.70
CA GLY A 80 10.49 3.78 8.97
C GLY A 80 10.31 4.44 10.33
N ASN A 81 11.42 4.93 10.86
CA ASN A 81 11.45 5.67 12.12
C ASN A 81 10.46 6.86 12.09
N LYS A 82 9.66 7.00 13.14
CA LYS A 82 8.58 8.01 13.21
C LYS A 82 9.12 9.44 13.08
N GLU A 83 10.21 9.75 13.75
CA GLU A 83 10.81 11.09 13.77
C GLU A 83 11.28 11.48 12.36
N LYS A 84 11.97 10.59 11.66
CA LYS A 84 12.41 10.83 10.27
C LYS A 84 11.23 10.99 9.31
N ARG A 85 10.16 10.25 9.53
CA ARG A 85 8.93 10.37 8.73
C ARG A 85 8.25 11.72 8.97
N VAL A 86 8.23 12.21 10.22
CA VAL A 86 7.72 13.54 10.56
C VAL A 86 8.53 14.63 9.88
N GLU A 87 9.87 14.57 9.95
CA GLU A 87 10.76 15.52 9.27
C GLU A 87 10.53 15.54 7.74
N LEU A 88 10.31 14.36 7.14
CA LEU A 88 10.03 14.25 5.71
C LEU A 88 8.71 14.96 5.35
N ILE A 89 7.66 14.72 6.13
CA ILE A 89 6.33 15.34 5.93
C ILE A 89 6.39 16.84 6.17
N GLU A 90 7.13 17.31 7.19
CA GLU A 90 7.37 18.71 7.46
C GLU A 90 7.95 19.43 6.24
N LYS A 91 9.02 18.88 5.66
CA LYS A 91 9.69 19.42 4.47
C LYS A 91 8.80 19.35 3.24
N LYS A 92 8.16 18.21 3.00
CA LYS A 92 7.35 17.96 1.80
C LYS A 92 6.13 18.88 1.73
N HIS A 93 5.47 19.11 2.86
CA HIS A 93 4.22 19.89 2.92
C HIS A 93 4.42 21.31 3.44
N ASN A 94 5.64 21.69 3.81
CA ASN A 94 5.96 22.99 4.43
C ASN A 94 5.03 23.31 5.60
N VAL A 95 4.92 22.39 6.55
CA VAL A 95 4.05 22.53 7.73
C VAL A 95 4.88 22.47 9.01
N SER A 96 4.29 22.89 10.15
CA SER A 96 4.98 22.80 11.43
C SER A 96 5.22 21.35 11.87
N PRO A 97 6.24 21.07 12.70
CA PRO A 97 6.54 19.73 13.22
C PRO A 97 5.32 19.07 13.88
N LYS A 98 4.56 19.84 14.66
CA LYS A 98 3.34 19.37 15.32
C LYS A 98 2.27 18.93 14.30
N LYS A 99 2.09 19.69 13.23
CA LYS A 99 1.15 19.34 12.16
C LYS A 99 1.65 18.13 11.36
N ALA A 100 2.95 18.06 11.07
CA ALA A 100 3.55 16.91 10.40
C ALA A 100 3.39 15.63 11.21
N ALA A 101 3.65 15.67 12.52
CA ALA A 101 3.44 14.52 13.42
C ALA A 101 2.00 14.03 13.40
N LYS A 102 1.04 14.96 13.43
CA LYS A 102 -0.39 14.61 13.34
C LYS A 102 -0.73 13.96 12.00
N ILE A 103 -0.22 14.48 10.90
CA ILE A 103 -0.43 13.89 9.55
C ILE A 103 0.10 12.44 9.51
N VAL A 104 1.28 12.19 10.06
CA VAL A 104 1.86 10.85 10.13
C VAL A 104 0.96 9.91 10.93
N GLU A 105 0.54 10.33 12.14
CA GLU A 105 -0.32 9.52 13.02
C GLU A 105 -1.68 9.22 12.39
N ASP A 106 -2.34 10.23 11.85
CA ASP A 106 -3.65 10.08 11.21
C ASP A 106 -3.57 9.18 9.98
N THR A 107 -2.47 9.26 9.22
CA THR A 107 -2.25 8.41 8.03
C THR A 107 -2.00 6.95 8.43
N ASP A 108 -1.18 6.70 9.46
CA ASP A 108 -0.94 5.34 9.95
C ASP A 108 -2.20 4.73 10.54
N LEU A 109 -2.97 5.51 11.30
CA LEU A 109 -4.24 5.05 11.85
C LEU A 109 -5.22 4.64 10.75
N ARG A 110 -5.36 5.46 9.70
CA ARG A 110 -6.22 5.16 8.55
C ARG A 110 -5.82 3.86 7.86
N ARG A 111 -4.52 3.71 7.55
CA ARG A 111 -3.99 2.50 6.89
C ARG A 111 -4.21 1.25 7.72
N ARG A 112 -3.92 1.34 9.02
CA ARG A 112 -4.15 0.23 9.96
C ARG A 112 -5.62 -0.14 10.05
N SER A 113 -6.49 0.84 10.26
CA SER A 113 -7.94 0.59 10.37
C SER A 113 -8.49 -0.04 9.10
N TYR A 114 -8.13 0.49 7.94
CA TYR A 114 -8.53 -0.06 6.65
C TYR A 114 -8.05 -1.51 6.47
N HIS A 115 -6.76 -1.76 6.66
CA HIS A 115 -6.18 -3.09 6.49
C HIS A 115 -6.81 -4.10 7.45
N ASN A 116 -6.85 -3.77 8.75
CA ASN A 116 -7.38 -4.69 9.76
C ASN A 116 -8.88 -4.98 9.54
N TYR A 117 -9.65 -4.00 9.09
CA TYR A 117 -11.08 -4.19 8.80
C TYR A 117 -11.31 -5.17 7.64
N TYR A 118 -10.59 -4.97 6.50
CA TYR A 118 -10.82 -5.79 5.31
C TYR A 118 -10.12 -7.15 5.32
N THR A 119 -9.06 -7.31 6.09
CA THR A 119 -8.26 -8.55 6.09
C THR A 119 -8.40 -9.36 7.36
N GLY A 120 -8.83 -8.75 8.46
CA GLY A 120 -8.77 -9.34 9.80
C GLY A 120 -7.34 -9.48 10.34
N GLU A 121 -6.33 -8.94 9.63
CA GLU A 121 -4.92 -9.07 9.95
C GLU A 121 -4.37 -7.78 10.56
N GLU A 122 -3.33 -7.91 11.39
CA GLU A 122 -2.66 -6.75 11.95
C GLU A 122 -1.75 -6.10 10.90
N TRP A 123 -2.01 -4.82 10.56
CA TRP A 123 -1.21 -4.06 9.61
C TRP A 123 0.24 -3.92 10.06
N GLY A 124 1.17 -4.34 9.22
CA GLY A 124 2.60 -4.28 9.49
C GLY A 124 3.15 -5.45 10.30
N ASN A 125 2.35 -6.47 10.62
CA ASN A 125 2.87 -7.71 11.16
C ASN A 125 3.65 -8.47 10.08
N ALA A 126 4.92 -8.75 10.37
CA ALA A 126 5.87 -9.34 9.42
C ALA A 126 5.42 -10.70 8.86
N GLU A 127 4.57 -11.44 9.57
CA GLU A 127 4.05 -12.74 9.12
C GLU A 127 3.23 -12.67 7.83
N TYR A 128 2.74 -11.48 7.47
CA TYR A 128 1.89 -11.27 6.30
C TYR A 128 2.63 -10.67 5.11
N TYR A 129 3.97 -10.58 5.18
CA TYR A 129 4.80 -10.02 4.13
C TYR A 129 6.04 -10.88 3.88
N ASP A 130 6.47 -10.96 2.63
CA ASP A 130 7.68 -11.70 2.26
C ASP A 130 8.94 -10.97 2.69
N ILE A 131 8.92 -9.64 2.66
CA ILE A 131 10.03 -8.80 3.12
C ILE A 131 9.53 -7.51 3.79
N CYS A 132 10.15 -7.18 4.94
CA CYS A 132 9.91 -5.92 5.65
C CYS A 132 11.19 -5.09 5.69
N ILE A 133 11.11 -3.83 5.22
CA ILE A 133 12.30 -2.96 5.08
C ILE A 133 12.11 -1.67 5.88
N ASP A 134 13.06 -1.35 6.76
CA ASP A 134 13.15 -0.04 7.40
C ASP A 134 13.87 0.95 6.47
N VAL A 135 13.09 1.69 5.69
CA VAL A 135 13.61 2.68 4.73
C VAL A 135 14.37 3.80 5.42
N SER A 136 14.09 4.07 6.69
CA SER A 136 14.83 5.10 7.45
C SER A 136 16.28 4.74 7.73
N LYS A 137 16.64 3.44 7.61
CA LYS A 137 18.01 2.95 7.77
C LYS A 137 18.77 2.84 6.46
N VAL A 138 18.10 2.36 5.43
CA VAL A 138 18.75 2.03 4.14
C VAL A 138 18.54 3.09 3.06
N GLY A 139 17.60 4.02 3.26
CA GLY A 139 17.18 4.99 2.26
C GLY A 139 16.33 4.37 1.15
N GLU A 140 15.81 5.20 0.24
CA GLU A 140 14.96 4.75 -0.86
C GLU A 140 15.72 3.86 -1.85
N ASP A 141 16.93 4.27 -2.26
CA ASP A 141 17.79 3.48 -3.16
C ASP A 141 18.23 2.15 -2.52
N GLY A 142 18.47 2.15 -1.20
CA GLY A 142 18.80 0.95 -0.46
C GLY A 142 17.63 -0.03 -0.40
N ALA A 143 16.43 0.48 -0.16
CA ALA A 143 15.22 -0.33 -0.17
C ALA A 143 14.97 -0.94 -1.56
N LEU A 144 15.16 -0.17 -2.63
CA LEU A 144 15.03 -0.66 -4.01
C LEU A 144 16.00 -1.81 -4.28
N ARG A 145 17.29 -1.66 -3.94
CA ARG A 145 18.28 -2.74 -4.12
C ARG A 145 17.94 -4.00 -3.34
N LEU A 146 17.38 -3.87 -2.13
CA LEU A 146 16.95 -5.03 -1.34
C LEU A 146 15.77 -5.74 -1.97
N ILE A 147 14.80 -5.00 -2.52
CA ILE A 147 13.65 -5.58 -3.24
C ILE A 147 14.15 -6.29 -4.50
N GLU A 148 15.01 -5.65 -5.30
CA GLU A 148 15.59 -6.25 -6.51
C GLU A 148 16.39 -7.53 -6.19
N ALA A 149 17.18 -7.52 -5.12
CA ALA A 149 17.90 -8.70 -4.67
C ALA A 149 16.95 -9.83 -4.27
N TYR A 150 15.89 -9.52 -3.54
CA TYR A 150 14.88 -10.49 -3.14
C TYR A 150 14.17 -11.11 -4.36
N ILE A 151 13.79 -10.30 -5.34
CA ILE A 151 13.19 -10.76 -6.62
C ILE A 151 14.14 -11.72 -7.33
N ASN A 152 15.42 -11.36 -7.45
CA ASN A 152 16.42 -12.19 -8.13
C ASN A 152 16.64 -13.54 -7.42
N GLU A 153 16.66 -13.56 -6.09
CA GLU A 153 16.86 -14.78 -5.31
C GLU A 153 15.63 -15.72 -5.35
N THR A 154 14.44 -15.15 -5.41
CA THR A 154 13.20 -15.94 -5.48
C THR A 154 12.85 -16.41 -6.88
N GLY A 155 13.39 -15.77 -7.90
CA GLY A 155 13.11 -16.10 -9.30
C GLY A 155 11.66 -15.85 -9.72
N VAL A 156 10.97 -14.93 -9.06
CA VAL A 156 9.55 -14.62 -9.28
C VAL A 156 9.30 -13.83 -10.58
N LEU A 157 10.34 -13.29 -11.21
CA LEU A 157 10.26 -12.57 -12.50
C LEU A 157 11.02 -13.30 -13.60
#